data_07ff5c906501dfd4d8f9e3e4dc20b92e
#
_entry.id   07ff5c906501dfd4d8f9e3e4dc20b92e
#
_cell.length_a   1.000
_cell.length_b   1.000
_cell.length_c   1.000
_cell.angle_alpha   90.00
_cell.angle_beta   90.00
_cell.angle_gamma   90.00
#
_symmetry.space_group_name_H-M   'P 1'
#
loop_
_entity.id
_entity.type
_entity.pdbx_description
1 polymer ?
#
loop_
_entity_poly.entity_id
_entity_poly.type
_entity_poly.pdbx_seq_one_letter_code
_entity_poly.pdbx_strand_id
1 'polypeptide(L)'
;MCQGIKLLSDLCKNLTIIFILNSKRMKTLTKEIQDAITPSMALQILQDGNKRFVSNLKTNRNLLQQVNETSDGQHPFAVVLSCIDSRTSAELIFDQGLGDIFSVRIAGNIINEDILGSMEFACKLAGSKIIVVLGHSKCGAVKGACDHAEMGNLTALLAKIKPSVDDEVETKDNRTSKNSDFVENVAAINVKRSIKAIMEKSAILEQMIKNREIGIIGGMHDLSTGKVSFYSETAFIS
;
A
#
# COMPACT_ATOMS: atom_id res chain seq x y z
N MET A 1 9.65 -37.92 -1.89
CA MET A 1 8.19 -38.08 -1.97
C MET A 1 7.41 -37.16 -0.99
N CYS A 2 7.85 -36.95 0.25
CA CYS A 2 7.12 -36.09 1.23
C CYS A 2 7.04 -34.59 0.93
N GLN A 3 8.03 -33.99 0.30
CA GLN A 3 8.03 -32.55 0.00
C GLN A 3 6.99 -32.15 -1.07
N GLY A 4 6.73 -32.98 -2.06
CA GLY A 4 5.73 -32.70 -3.10
C GLY A 4 4.29 -32.73 -2.60
N ILE A 5 3.99 -33.61 -1.62
CA ILE A 5 2.65 -33.75 -1.02
C ILE A 5 2.35 -32.55 -0.13
N LYS A 6 3.34 -32.02 0.59
CA LYS A 6 3.19 -30.82 1.42
C LYS A 6 2.96 -29.56 0.56
N LEU A 7 3.69 -29.42 -0.55
CA LEU A 7 3.52 -28.32 -1.50
C LEU A 7 2.12 -28.31 -2.14
N LEU A 8 1.60 -29.47 -2.54
CA LEU A 8 0.25 -29.63 -3.09
C LEU A 8 -0.84 -29.34 -2.05
N SER A 9 -0.64 -29.77 -0.80
CA SER A 9 -1.55 -29.47 0.31
C SER A 9 -1.63 -27.99 0.61
N ASP A 10 -0.48 -27.30 0.62
CA ASP A 10 -0.39 -25.86 0.88
C ASP A 10 -0.96 -25.05 -0.29
N LEU A 11 -0.74 -25.48 -1.54
CA LEU A 11 -1.35 -24.87 -2.73
C LEU A 11 -2.89 -25.02 -2.71
N CYS A 12 -3.38 -26.17 -2.33
CA CYS A 12 -4.81 -26.46 -2.23
C CYS A 12 -5.48 -25.63 -1.11
N LYS A 13 -4.83 -25.48 0.05
CA LYS A 13 -5.28 -24.60 1.14
C LYS A 13 -5.30 -23.14 0.71
N ASN A 14 -4.26 -22.65 0.03
CA ASN A 14 -4.18 -21.29 -0.46
C ASN A 14 -5.28 -21.00 -1.48
N LEU A 15 -5.54 -21.90 -2.43
CA LEU A 15 -6.63 -21.78 -3.39
C LEU A 15 -8.00 -21.79 -2.71
N THR A 16 -8.19 -22.63 -1.69
CA THR A 16 -9.43 -22.69 -0.91
C THR A 16 -9.67 -21.39 -0.13
N ILE A 17 -8.63 -20.83 0.51
CA ILE A 17 -8.73 -19.55 1.23
C ILE A 17 -9.02 -18.41 0.27
N ILE A 18 -8.34 -18.34 -0.88
CA ILE A 18 -8.60 -17.33 -1.92
C ILE A 18 -10.04 -17.47 -2.46
N PHE A 19 -10.52 -18.70 -2.66
CA PHE A 19 -11.91 -18.95 -3.08
C PHE A 19 -12.92 -18.53 -2.01
N ILE A 20 -12.66 -18.83 -0.73
CA ILE A 20 -13.50 -18.41 0.41
C ILE A 20 -13.52 -16.87 0.53
N LEU A 21 -12.36 -16.23 0.39
CA LEU A 21 -12.24 -14.77 0.38
C LEU A 21 -13.01 -14.16 -0.81
N ASN A 22 -12.98 -14.80 -1.96
CA ASN A 22 -13.72 -14.37 -3.16
C ASN A 22 -15.24 -14.59 -3.03
N SER A 23 -15.68 -15.67 -2.40
CA SER A 23 -17.11 -15.99 -2.21
C SER A 23 -17.75 -15.30 -1.00
N LYS A 24 -16.96 -14.94 0.03
CA LYS A 24 -17.44 -14.28 1.26
C LYS A 24 -17.22 -12.76 1.30
N ARG A 25 -16.95 -12.12 0.18
CA ARG A 25 -16.59 -10.68 0.10
C ARG A 25 -17.63 -9.70 0.65
N MET A 26 -18.79 -10.17 1.06
CA MET A 26 -19.81 -9.34 1.74
C MET A 26 -19.65 -9.31 3.25
N LYS A 27 -18.83 -10.20 3.84
CA LYS A 27 -18.57 -10.28 5.29
C LYS A 27 -17.22 -9.71 5.62
N THR A 28 -17.11 -9.12 6.81
CA THR A 28 -15.84 -8.64 7.38
C THR A 28 -14.89 -9.78 7.70
N LEU A 29 -13.58 -9.48 7.75
CA LEU A 29 -12.57 -10.46 8.10
C LEU A 29 -12.67 -10.84 9.58
N THR A 30 -12.47 -12.13 9.86
CA THR A 30 -12.29 -12.63 11.22
C THR A 30 -10.79 -12.83 11.51
N LYS A 31 -10.45 -12.96 12.81
CA LYS A 31 -9.07 -13.19 13.23
C LYS A 31 -8.48 -14.46 12.59
N GLU A 32 -9.27 -15.53 12.52
CA GLU A 32 -8.83 -16.81 11.92
C GLU A 32 -8.51 -16.67 10.43
N ILE A 33 -9.31 -15.88 9.70
CA ILE A 33 -9.05 -15.61 8.28
C ILE A 33 -7.80 -14.74 8.12
N GLN A 34 -7.67 -13.66 8.93
CA GLN A 34 -6.48 -12.81 8.91
C GLN A 34 -5.21 -13.61 9.20
N ASP A 35 -5.21 -14.50 10.19
CA ASP A 35 -4.06 -15.32 10.55
C ASP A 35 -3.63 -16.27 9.44
N ALA A 36 -4.57 -16.75 8.64
CA ALA A 36 -4.32 -17.63 7.52
C ALA A 36 -3.81 -16.91 6.25
N ILE A 37 -3.91 -15.58 6.18
CA ILE A 37 -3.42 -14.80 5.04
C ILE A 37 -1.90 -14.68 5.12
N THR A 38 -1.21 -15.04 4.04
CA THR A 38 0.23 -14.79 3.86
C THR A 38 0.48 -13.42 3.21
N PRO A 39 1.70 -12.87 3.27
CA PRO A 39 2.03 -11.62 2.55
C PRO A 39 1.74 -11.68 1.05
N SER A 40 2.04 -12.80 0.40
CA SER A 40 1.76 -12.99 -1.03
C SER A 40 0.26 -13.08 -1.33
N MET A 41 -0.53 -13.72 -0.47
CA MET A 41 -2.00 -13.74 -0.59
C MET A 41 -2.58 -12.33 -0.39
N ALA A 42 -2.08 -11.56 0.57
CA ALA A 42 -2.49 -10.18 0.81
C ALA A 42 -2.25 -9.30 -0.42
N LEU A 43 -1.08 -9.41 -1.07
CA LEU A 43 -0.80 -8.73 -2.33
C LEU A 43 -1.78 -9.14 -3.43
N GLN A 44 -2.04 -10.45 -3.59
CA GLN A 44 -2.97 -10.95 -4.61
C GLN A 44 -4.39 -10.40 -4.41
N ILE A 45 -4.87 -10.32 -3.17
CA ILE A 45 -6.19 -9.74 -2.84
C ILE A 45 -6.27 -8.27 -3.30
N LEU A 46 -5.22 -7.47 -3.04
CA LEU A 46 -5.15 -6.07 -3.48
C LEU A 46 -5.08 -5.96 -5.01
N GLN A 47 -4.28 -6.79 -5.67
CA GLN A 47 -4.18 -6.82 -7.14
C GLN A 47 -5.52 -7.15 -7.80
N ASP A 48 -6.22 -8.17 -7.28
CA ASP A 48 -7.53 -8.56 -7.82
C ASP A 48 -8.60 -7.50 -7.53
N GLY A 49 -8.49 -6.82 -6.38
CA GLY A 49 -9.32 -5.68 -6.04
C GLY A 49 -9.14 -4.53 -7.03
N ASN A 50 -7.89 -4.18 -7.35
CA ASN A 50 -7.61 -3.14 -8.34
C ASN A 50 -8.09 -3.52 -9.76
N LYS A 51 -7.95 -4.78 -10.17
CA LYS A 51 -8.53 -5.27 -11.44
C LYS A 51 -10.04 -5.04 -11.50
N ARG A 52 -10.77 -5.33 -10.40
CA ARG A 52 -12.22 -5.08 -10.34
C ARG A 52 -12.55 -3.59 -10.38
N PHE A 53 -11.77 -2.76 -9.67
CA PHE A 53 -11.94 -1.30 -9.71
C PHE A 53 -11.79 -0.76 -11.13
N VAL A 54 -10.71 -1.12 -11.83
CA VAL A 54 -10.44 -0.70 -13.23
C VAL A 54 -11.52 -1.18 -14.20
N SER A 55 -12.02 -2.39 -13.98
CA SER A 55 -13.10 -2.97 -14.84
C SER A 55 -14.51 -2.50 -14.44
N ASN A 56 -14.64 -1.62 -13.44
CA ASN A 56 -15.92 -1.18 -12.86
C ASN A 56 -16.81 -2.33 -12.35
N LEU A 57 -16.19 -3.40 -11.87
CA LEU A 57 -16.82 -4.62 -11.34
C LEU A 57 -16.68 -4.71 -9.81
N LYS A 58 -16.87 -3.57 -9.12
CA LYS A 58 -16.74 -3.51 -7.66
C LYS A 58 -17.72 -4.45 -6.96
N THR A 59 -17.25 -5.03 -5.86
CA THR A 59 -18.09 -5.87 -5.00
C THR A 59 -19.19 -5.01 -4.36
N ASN A 60 -20.44 -5.47 -4.44
CA ASN A 60 -21.53 -4.82 -3.73
C ASN A 60 -21.45 -5.16 -2.23
N ARG A 61 -21.21 -4.13 -1.40
CA ARG A 61 -21.05 -4.26 0.06
C ARG A 61 -22.11 -3.46 0.79
N ASN A 62 -22.64 -4.02 1.85
CA ASN A 62 -23.41 -3.24 2.84
C ASN A 62 -22.42 -2.64 3.84
N LEU A 63 -21.97 -1.39 3.59
CA LEU A 63 -20.96 -0.74 4.40
C LEU A 63 -21.41 -0.51 5.84
N LEU A 64 -22.69 -0.19 6.07
CA LEU A 64 -23.22 -0.02 7.43
C LEU A 64 -23.21 -1.34 8.20
N GLN A 65 -23.54 -2.44 7.54
CA GLN A 65 -23.43 -3.77 8.15
C GLN A 65 -21.97 -4.08 8.51
N GLN A 66 -20.99 -3.76 7.64
CA GLN A 66 -19.56 -3.95 7.94
C GLN A 66 -19.11 -3.12 9.14
N VAL A 67 -19.57 -1.86 9.27
CA VAL A 67 -19.30 -1.05 10.48
C VAL A 67 -19.82 -1.74 11.73
N ASN A 68 -21.06 -2.25 11.69
CA ASN A 68 -21.65 -2.94 12.83
C ASN A 68 -20.92 -4.25 13.15
N GLU A 69 -20.53 -5.03 12.13
CA GLU A 69 -19.79 -6.28 12.31
C GLU A 69 -18.38 -6.06 12.88
N THR A 70 -17.78 -4.88 12.67
CA THR A 70 -16.44 -4.53 13.15
C THR A 70 -16.45 -3.63 14.40
N SER A 71 -17.61 -3.39 15.01
CA SER A 71 -17.75 -2.49 16.17
C SER A 71 -16.93 -2.94 17.39
N ASP A 72 -16.86 -4.25 17.61
CA ASP A 72 -16.14 -4.84 18.75
C ASP A 72 -14.69 -5.20 18.43
N GLY A 73 -14.26 -5.11 17.16
CA GLY A 73 -12.90 -5.39 16.74
C GLY A 73 -12.77 -5.49 15.22
N GLN A 74 -11.55 -5.31 14.73
CA GLN A 74 -11.22 -5.36 13.31
C GLN A 74 -9.97 -6.20 13.06
N HIS A 75 -9.91 -6.84 11.89
CA HIS A 75 -8.81 -7.72 11.49
C HIS A 75 -8.27 -7.37 10.10
N PRO A 76 -7.74 -6.14 9.89
CA PRO A 76 -7.24 -5.70 8.60
C PRO A 76 -6.05 -6.54 8.15
N PHE A 77 -6.05 -6.97 6.89
CA PHE A 77 -4.96 -7.80 6.36
C PHE A 77 -3.81 -6.97 5.77
N ALA A 78 -4.00 -5.67 5.55
CA ALA A 78 -3.00 -4.80 4.94
C ALA A 78 -3.00 -3.40 5.57
N VAL A 79 -1.87 -2.70 5.44
CA VAL A 79 -1.76 -1.27 5.66
C VAL A 79 -1.23 -0.60 4.39
N VAL A 80 -1.93 0.45 3.94
CA VAL A 80 -1.58 1.19 2.72
C VAL A 80 -1.21 2.62 3.09
N LEU A 81 0.05 3.00 2.86
CA LEU A 81 0.49 4.40 2.88
C LEU A 81 0.23 5.04 1.53
N SER A 82 -0.59 6.08 1.50
CA SER A 82 -0.90 6.82 0.27
C SER A 82 -0.93 8.33 0.49
N CYS A 83 -1.04 9.08 -0.62
CA CYS A 83 -1.23 10.52 -0.56
C CYS A 83 -2.61 10.90 -0.01
N ILE A 84 -2.73 12.12 0.51
CA ILE A 84 -4.04 12.73 0.86
C ILE A 84 -4.88 13.11 -0.37
N ASP A 85 -4.35 12.95 -1.59
CA ASP A 85 -5.07 13.28 -2.83
C ASP A 85 -6.45 12.63 -2.83
N SER A 86 -7.50 13.42 -3.03
CA SER A 86 -8.90 12.98 -2.93
C SER A 86 -9.29 11.85 -3.89
N ARG A 87 -8.48 11.60 -4.91
CA ARG A 87 -8.68 10.57 -5.93
C ARG A 87 -7.99 9.23 -5.57
N THR A 88 -7.24 9.17 -4.46
CA THR A 88 -6.42 7.99 -4.08
C THR A 88 -6.91 7.31 -2.81
N SER A 89 -8.22 7.08 -2.68
CA SER A 89 -8.78 6.27 -1.60
C SER A 89 -8.41 4.80 -1.79
N ALA A 90 -7.59 4.26 -0.88
CA ALA A 90 -7.06 2.91 -0.99
C ALA A 90 -8.17 1.85 -0.97
N GLU A 91 -9.21 2.02 -0.14
CA GLU A 91 -10.36 1.13 -0.06
C GLU A 91 -11.08 1.01 -1.41
N LEU A 92 -11.24 2.16 -2.10
CA LEU A 92 -11.91 2.18 -3.41
C LEU A 92 -11.03 1.60 -4.52
N ILE A 93 -9.74 2.00 -4.56
CA ILE A 93 -8.78 1.57 -5.58
C ILE A 93 -8.53 0.06 -5.53
N PHE A 94 -8.50 -0.51 -4.32
CA PHE A 94 -8.30 -1.94 -4.11
C PHE A 94 -9.60 -2.72 -3.89
N ASP A 95 -10.76 -2.07 -4.05
CA ASP A 95 -12.08 -2.68 -3.83
C ASP A 95 -12.13 -3.48 -2.52
N GLN A 96 -11.81 -2.81 -1.40
CA GLN A 96 -11.85 -3.37 -0.06
C GLN A 96 -13.02 -2.80 0.74
N GLY A 97 -13.50 -3.56 1.72
CA GLY A 97 -14.55 -3.15 2.64
C GLY A 97 -14.02 -2.42 3.86
N LEU A 98 -14.94 -1.97 4.71
CA LEU A 98 -14.60 -1.39 6.01
C LEU A 98 -14.08 -2.49 6.94
N GLY A 99 -12.91 -2.22 7.57
CA GLY A 99 -12.22 -3.18 8.41
C GLY A 99 -11.25 -4.12 7.69
N ASP A 100 -11.17 -4.08 6.34
CA ASP A 100 -10.28 -4.95 5.56
C ASP A 100 -8.83 -4.43 5.51
N ILE A 101 -8.63 -3.11 5.45
CA ILE A 101 -7.31 -2.48 5.38
C ILE A 101 -7.21 -1.25 6.29
N PHE A 102 -5.99 -0.94 6.74
CA PHE A 102 -5.66 0.37 7.29
C PHE A 102 -5.22 1.32 6.18
N SER A 103 -5.77 2.54 6.17
CA SER A 103 -5.35 3.61 5.27
C SER A 103 -4.57 4.66 6.04
N VAL A 104 -3.27 4.74 5.81
CA VAL A 104 -2.39 5.78 6.33
C VAL A 104 -2.17 6.81 5.24
N ARG A 105 -2.54 8.09 5.47
CA ARG A 105 -2.54 9.10 4.41
C ARG A 105 -1.80 10.37 4.83
N ILE A 106 -0.86 10.77 3.99
CA ILE A 106 -0.11 12.02 4.14
C ILE A 106 0.30 12.55 2.77
N ALA A 107 0.34 13.87 2.57
CA ALA A 107 0.71 14.46 1.28
C ALA A 107 2.07 13.93 0.79
N GLY A 108 2.11 13.43 -0.45
CA GLY A 108 3.30 12.84 -1.06
C GLY A 108 3.76 11.52 -0.43
N ASN A 109 2.90 10.80 0.28
CA ASN A 109 3.21 9.49 0.92
C ASN A 109 4.59 9.45 1.60
N ILE A 110 4.97 10.54 2.28
CA ILE A 110 6.24 10.67 3.00
C ILE A 110 6.25 9.83 4.28
N ILE A 111 7.45 9.65 4.85
CA ILE A 111 7.65 8.95 6.13
C ILE A 111 8.00 9.96 7.23
N ASN A 112 7.33 9.83 8.37
CA ASN A 112 7.65 10.46 9.64
C ASN A 112 7.37 9.50 10.80
N GLU A 113 7.62 9.92 12.03
CA GLU A 113 7.46 9.10 13.23
C GLU A 113 6.03 8.61 13.43
N ASP A 114 5.02 9.47 13.19
CA ASP A 114 3.61 9.13 13.36
C ASP A 114 3.14 8.10 12.32
N ILE A 115 3.64 8.20 11.08
CA ILE A 115 3.38 7.24 10.01
C ILE A 115 4.01 5.87 10.36
N LEU A 116 5.27 5.87 10.84
CA LEU A 116 5.93 4.63 11.26
C LEU A 116 5.20 3.98 12.44
N GLY A 117 4.85 4.74 13.49
CA GLY A 117 4.09 4.23 14.63
C GLY A 117 2.74 3.65 14.23
N SER A 118 2.04 4.28 13.28
CA SER A 118 0.77 3.77 12.72
C SER A 118 0.97 2.44 11.99
N MET A 119 2.06 2.28 11.23
CA MET A 119 2.38 1.03 10.54
C MET A 119 2.80 -0.08 11.52
N GLU A 120 3.57 0.27 12.56
CA GLU A 120 3.94 -0.67 13.63
C GLU A 120 2.71 -1.18 14.36
N PHE A 121 1.78 -0.30 14.70
CA PHE A 121 0.49 -0.69 15.26
C PHE A 121 -0.26 -1.64 14.32
N ALA A 122 -0.39 -1.28 13.05
CA ALA A 122 -1.11 -2.07 12.06
C ALA A 122 -0.52 -3.48 11.90
N CYS A 123 0.80 -3.60 11.83
CA CYS A 123 1.47 -4.87 11.59
C CYS A 123 1.68 -5.68 12.89
N LYS A 124 2.25 -5.05 13.93
CA LYS A 124 2.67 -5.77 15.14
C LYS A 124 1.52 -6.06 16.09
N LEU A 125 0.57 -5.13 16.23
CA LEU A 125 -0.53 -5.27 17.17
C LEU A 125 -1.83 -5.74 16.51
N ALA A 126 -2.18 -5.18 15.35
CA ALA A 126 -3.42 -5.52 14.66
C ALA A 126 -3.28 -6.67 13.66
N GLY A 127 -2.07 -7.14 13.33
CA GLY A 127 -1.83 -8.36 12.57
C GLY A 127 -1.87 -8.24 11.06
N SER A 128 -1.78 -7.02 10.49
CA SER A 128 -1.68 -6.81 9.04
C SER A 128 -0.47 -7.54 8.44
N LYS A 129 -0.65 -8.15 7.27
CA LYS A 129 0.34 -9.03 6.64
C LYS A 129 1.17 -8.34 5.57
N ILE A 130 0.78 -7.16 5.11
CA ILE A 130 1.50 -6.44 4.05
C ILE A 130 1.43 -4.93 4.26
N ILE A 131 2.56 -4.26 3.99
CA ILE A 131 2.66 -2.81 3.86
C ILE A 131 2.72 -2.48 2.37
N VAL A 132 1.85 -1.59 1.90
CA VAL A 132 1.91 -1.04 0.55
C VAL A 132 2.23 0.44 0.62
N VAL A 133 3.31 0.87 -0.04
CA VAL A 133 3.60 2.29 -0.25
C VAL A 133 3.10 2.66 -1.65
N LEU A 134 2.00 3.40 -1.69
CA LEU A 134 1.28 3.74 -2.92
C LEU A 134 1.49 5.21 -3.29
N GLY A 135 2.33 5.45 -4.31
CA GLY A 135 2.38 6.73 -5.01
C GLY A 135 1.23 6.87 -6.02
N HIS A 136 1.10 8.05 -6.61
CA HIS A 136 0.14 8.27 -7.69
C HIS A 136 0.64 9.27 -8.70
N SER A 137 0.19 9.15 -9.94
CA SER A 137 0.51 10.08 -11.00
C SER A 137 0.00 11.50 -10.70
N LYS A 138 0.68 12.50 -11.22
CA LYS A 138 0.32 13.93 -11.10
C LYS A 138 0.20 14.41 -9.63
N CYS A 139 1.00 13.86 -8.71
CA CYS A 139 0.96 14.18 -7.29
C CYS A 139 1.32 15.65 -7.04
N GLY A 140 0.40 16.40 -6.39
CA GLY A 140 0.58 17.81 -6.10
C GLY A 140 1.76 18.09 -5.15
N ALA A 141 1.99 17.24 -4.16
CA ALA A 141 3.13 17.39 -3.25
C ALA A 141 4.47 17.16 -3.96
N VAL A 142 4.55 16.17 -4.86
CA VAL A 142 5.75 15.93 -5.68
C VAL A 142 6.00 17.11 -6.61
N LYS A 143 4.95 17.65 -7.27
CA LYS A 143 5.06 18.87 -8.08
C LYS A 143 5.59 20.06 -7.28
N GLY A 144 5.04 20.28 -6.08
CA GLY A 144 5.52 21.33 -5.19
C GLY A 144 6.99 21.17 -4.80
N ALA A 145 7.45 19.93 -4.55
CA ALA A 145 8.86 19.65 -4.28
C ALA A 145 9.75 19.92 -5.52
N CYS A 146 9.31 19.56 -6.73
CA CYS A 146 10.01 19.83 -7.98
C CYS A 146 10.14 21.34 -8.25
N ASP A 147 9.16 22.14 -7.83
CA ASP A 147 9.18 23.61 -7.99
C ASP A 147 9.78 24.34 -6.79
N HIS A 148 10.31 23.62 -5.80
CA HIS A 148 10.85 24.19 -4.56
C HIS A 148 9.86 25.14 -3.85
N ALA A 149 8.57 24.77 -3.85
CA ALA A 149 7.52 25.61 -3.27
C ALA A 149 7.69 25.76 -1.75
N GLU A 150 7.45 26.96 -1.26
CA GLU A 150 7.53 27.32 0.16
C GLU A 150 6.21 27.90 0.64
N MET A 151 5.64 27.30 1.69
CA MET A 151 4.40 27.76 2.32
C MET A 151 4.24 27.15 3.70
N GLY A 152 4.46 27.91 4.75
CA GLY A 152 4.23 27.47 6.14
C GLY A 152 4.74 26.06 6.42
N ASN A 153 3.89 25.20 7.00
CA ASN A 153 4.23 23.81 7.31
C ASN A 153 4.43 22.93 6.06
N LEU A 154 3.91 23.34 4.91
CA LEU A 154 4.13 22.62 3.66
C LEU A 154 5.62 22.58 3.28
N THR A 155 6.38 23.65 3.56
CA THR A 155 7.83 23.70 3.31
C THR A 155 8.55 22.52 3.98
N ALA A 156 8.29 22.27 5.27
CA ALA A 156 8.90 21.16 6.00
C ALA A 156 8.45 19.77 5.47
N LEU A 157 7.21 19.65 4.98
CA LEU A 157 6.72 18.44 4.35
C LEU A 157 7.42 18.18 3.02
N LEU A 158 7.50 19.19 2.14
CA LEU A 158 8.14 19.09 0.82
C LEU A 158 9.65 18.82 0.93
N ALA A 159 10.30 19.30 1.98
CA ALA A 159 11.70 19.00 2.29
C ALA A 159 11.97 17.50 2.44
N LYS A 160 10.95 16.70 2.82
CA LYS A 160 11.06 15.23 2.92
C LYS A 160 10.99 14.54 1.54
N ILE A 161 10.42 15.21 0.53
CA ILE A 161 10.37 14.72 -0.86
C ILE A 161 11.60 15.17 -1.65
N LYS A 162 12.22 16.31 -1.25
CA LYS A 162 13.37 16.87 -1.95
C LYS A 162 14.49 15.88 -2.27
N PRO A 163 14.89 14.95 -1.38
CA PRO A 163 15.88 13.94 -1.73
C PRO A 163 15.49 13.07 -2.93
N SER A 164 14.19 12.88 -3.19
CA SER A 164 13.74 12.15 -4.38
C SER A 164 13.87 12.98 -5.66
N VAL A 165 13.74 14.30 -5.54
CA VAL A 165 14.02 15.24 -6.64
C VAL A 165 15.51 15.23 -6.98
N ASP A 166 16.37 15.23 -5.95
CA ASP A 166 17.83 15.23 -6.12
C ASP A 166 18.33 13.89 -6.72
N ASP A 167 17.74 12.75 -6.34
CA ASP A 167 18.06 11.42 -6.84
C ASP A 167 17.61 11.15 -8.29
N GLU A 168 16.64 11.92 -8.79
CA GLU A 168 16.24 11.82 -10.20
C GLU A 168 17.31 12.49 -11.07
N VAL A 169 18.07 11.70 -11.83
CA VAL A 169 19.21 12.16 -12.64
C VAL A 169 19.04 11.96 -14.15
N GLU A 170 17.95 11.29 -14.55
CA GLU A 170 17.67 10.99 -15.97
C GLU A 170 17.26 12.27 -16.74
N THR A 171 16.42 13.10 -16.12
CA THR A 171 15.94 14.36 -16.70
C THR A 171 17.02 15.43 -16.61
N LYS A 172 17.50 15.92 -17.75
CA LYS A 172 18.58 16.93 -17.79
C LYS A 172 18.04 18.37 -17.83
N ASP A 173 16.92 18.59 -18.52
CA ASP A 173 16.34 19.91 -18.75
C ASP A 173 14.91 19.98 -18.22
N ASN A 174 14.43 21.21 -17.95
CA ASN A 174 13.07 21.47 -17.49
C ASN A 174 12.68 20.62 -16.27
N ARG A 175 13.53 20.62 -15.23
CA ARG A 175 13.32 19.89 -13.97
C ARG A 175 12.33 20.64 -13.06
N THR A 176 11.10 20.81 -13.54
CA THR A 176 10.00 21.53 -12.86
C THR A 176 8.70 20.74 -12.94
N SER A 177 7.66 21.17 -12.23
CA SER A 177 6.32 20.56 -12.28
C SER A 177 5.66 20.57 -13.66
N LYS A 178 6.20 21.37 -14.61
CA LYS A 178 5.71 21.44 -16.00
C LYS A 178 6.16 20.24 -16.84
N ASN A 179 7.23 19.55 -16.42
CA ASN A 179 7.69 18.32 -17.06
C ASN A 179 7.02 17.13 -16.37
N SER A 180 6.01 16.53 -17.00
CA SER A 180 5.26 15.40 -16.45
C SER A 180 6.15 14.18 -16.19
N ASP A 181 7.08 13.87 -17.09
CA ASP A 181 7.94 12.69 -16.99
C ASP A 181 8.89 12.83 -15.80
N PHE A 182 9.46 14.03 -15.61
CA PHE A 182 10.26 14.35 -14.44
C PHE A 182 9.47 14.15 -13.13
N VAL A 183 8.25 14.68 -13.06
CA VAL A 183 7.39 14.53 -11.87
C VAL A 183 7.06 13.06 -11.60
N GLU A 184 6.76 12.27 -12.62
CA GLU A 184 6.44 10.84 -12.47
C GLU A 184 7.69 10.05 -12.02
N ASN A 185 8.88 10.35 -12.56
CA ASN A 185 10.14 9.75 -12.13
C ASN A 185 10.42 10.06 -10.65
N VAL A 186 10.28 11.31 -10.24
CA VAL A 186 10.43 11.73 -8.84
C VAL A 186 9.42 11.01 -7.94
N ALA A 187 8.16 10.88 -8.37
CA ALA A 187 7.14 10.16 -7.60
C ALA A 187 7.50 8.68 -7.41
N ALA A 188 8.01 8.02 -8.45
CA ALA A 188 8.46 6.63 -8.37
C ALA A 188 9.66 6.47 -7.43
N ILE A 189 10.66 7.37 -7.51
CA ILE A 189 11.81 7.40 -6.60
C ILE A 189 11.35 7.63 -5.16
N ASN A 190 10.37 8.53 -4.93
CA ASN A 190 9.83 8.80 -3.61
C ASN A 190 9.17 7.57 -2.97
N VAL A 191 8.46 6.74 -3.74
CA VAL A 191 7.94 5.45 -3.26
C VAL A 191 9.08 4.54 -2.81
N LYS A 192 10.12 4.38 -3.63
CA LYS A 192 11.29 3.54 -3.31
C LYS A 192 12.03 4.04 -2.06
N ARG A 193 12.23 5.35 -1.95
CA ARG A 193 12.84 5.97 -0.76
C ARG A 193 11.99 5.79 0.50
N SER A 194 10.67 5.87 0.38
CA SER A 194 9.76 5.62 1.50
C SER A 194 9.88 4.18 2.02
N ILE A 195 9.96 3.19 1.15
CA ILE A 195 10.20 1.79 1.53
C ILE A 195 11.54 1.64 2.27
N LYS A 196 12.60 2.22 1.71
CA LYS A 196 13.92 2.22 2.34
C LYS A 196 13.88 2.87 3.72
N ALA A 197 13.20 4.01 3.85
CA ALA A 197 13.06 4.71 5.12
C ALA A 197 12.27 3.91 6.17
N ILE A 198 11.24 3.14 5.76
CA ILE A 198 10.51 2.23 6.66
C ILE A 198 11.46 1.18 7.22
N MET A 199 12.25 0.53 6.35
CA MET A 199 13.21 -0.50 6.75
C MET A 199 14.34 0.03 7.64
N GLU A 200 14.82 1.24 7.38
CA GLU A 200 15.94 1.82 8.13
C GLU A 200 15.54 2.43 9.48
N LYS A 201 14.31 2.94 9.58
CA LYS A 201 13.85 3.72 10.74
C LYS A 201 12.95 2.97 11.71
N SER A 202 12.39 1.84 11.30
CA SER A 202 11.59 0.97 12.18
C SER A 202 12.23 -0.40 12.32
N ALA A 203 12.94 -0.60 13.41
CA ALA A 203 13.54 -1.90 13.73
C ALA A 203 12.47 -2.99 13.91
N ILE A 204 11.26 -2.63 14.34
CA ILE A 204 10.13 -3.56 14.49
C ILE A 204 9.68 -4.07 13.11
N LEU A 205 9.40 -3.16 12.17
CA LEU A 205 8.94 -3.54 10.83
C LEU A 205 10.06 -4.25 10.05
N GLU A 206 11.29 -3.77 10.15
CA GLU A 206 12.44 -4.43 9.54
C GLU A 206 12.56 -5.89 10.00
N GLN A 207 12.48 -6.13 11.31
CA GLN A 207 12.58 -7.48 11.87
C GLN A 207 11.44 -8.38 11.41
N MET A 208 10.19 -7.87 11.39
CA MET A 208 9.02 -8.63 10.92
C MET A 208 9.15 -8.98 9.43
N ILE A 209 9.67 -8.07 8.60
CA ILE A 209 9.92 -8.33 7.17
C ILE A 209 11.03 -9.37 7.00
N LYS A 210 12.15 -9.25 7.72
CA LYS A 210 13.24 -10.23 7.69
C LYS A 210 12.80 -11.63 8.13
N ASN A 211 11.93 -11.69 9.12
CA ASN A 211 11.33 -12.94 9.60
C ASN A 211 10.24 -13.49 8.67
N ARG A 212 9.86 -12.78 7.61
CA ARG A 212 8.78 -13.14 6.70
C ARG A 212 7.39 -13.19 7.37
N GLU A 213 7.22 -12.48 8.47
CA GLU A 213 5.93 -12.35 9.16
C GLU A 213 5.00 -11.42 8.37
N ILE A 214 5.57 -10.38 7.75
CA ILE A 214 4.88 -9.42 6.88
C ILE A 214 5.68 -9.20 5.59
N GLY A 215 4.98 -8.68 4.57
CA GLY A 215 5.62 -8.19 3.33
C GLY A 215 5.59 -6.67 3.24
N ILE A 216 6.41 -6.11 2.35
CA ILE A 216 6.37 -4.71 1.94
C ILE A 216 6.55 -4.60 0.43
N ILE A 217 5.83 -3.69 -0.22
CA ILE A 217 5.93 -3.44 -1.65
C ILE A 217 5.55 -1.99 -1.98
N GLY A 218 6.18 -1.44 -3.00
CA GLY A 218 5.81 -0.16 -3.61
C GLY A 218 4.90 -0.33 -4.82
N GLY A 219 4.17 0.72 -5.14
CA GLY A 219 3.37 0.79 -6.36
C GLY A 219 2.99 2.21 -6.73
N MET A 220 2.49 2.35 -7.94
CA MET A 220 2.02 3.61 -8.51
C MET A 220 0.59 3.48 -9.02
N HIS A 221 -0.29 4.34 -8.54
CA HIS A 221 -1.66 4.47 -9.03
C HIS A 221 -1.72 5.50 -10.16
N ASP A 222 -2.09 5.07 -11.32
CA ASP A 222 -2.34 5.96 -12.47
C ASP A 222 -3.76 6.53 -12.39
N LEU A 223 -3.85 7.85 -12.20
CA LEU A 223 -5.12 8.57 -12.10
C LEU A 223 -5.93 8.58 -13.40
N SER A 224 -5.30 8.29 -14.55
CA SER A 224 -5.98 8.29 -15.86
C SER A 224 -6.73 6.98 -16.09
N THR A 225 -6.19 5.87 -15.60
CA THR A 225 -6.70 4.51 -15.84
C THR A 225 -7.25 3.83 -14.59
N GLY A 226 -6.90 4.34 -13.40
CA GLY A 226 -7.20 3.69 -12.13
C GLY A 226 -6.31 2.48 -11.81
N LYS A 227 -5.38 2.11 -12.71
CA LYS A 227 -4.51 0.94 -12.54
C LYS A 227 -3.43 1.21 -11.52
N VAL A 228 -3.16 0.22 -10.68
CA VAL A 228 -1.98 0.17 -9.81
C VAL A 228 -0.93 -0.75 -10.43
N SER A 229 0.28 -0.21 -10.65
CA SER A 229 1.46 -0.97 -11.06
C SER A 229 2.35 -1.16 -9.85
N PHE A 230 2.53 -2.40 -9.40
CA PHE A 230 3.40 -2.75 -8.29
C PHE A 230 4.84 -2.90 -8.76
N TYR A 231 5.79 -2.46 -7.96
CA TYR A 231 7.22 -2.49 -8.22
C TYR A 231 7.86 -3.75 -7.65
N SER A 232 8.03 -4.78 -8.48
CA SER A 232 8.59 -6.08 -8.06
C SER A 232 10.00 -5.95 -7.47
N GLU A 233 10.79 -4.99 -7.93
CA GLU A 233 12.13 -4.70 -7.43
C GLU A 233 12.15 -4.13 -6.00
N THR A 234 11.02 -3.69 -5.49
CA THR A 234 10.87 -3.20 -4.11
C THR A 234 10.23 -4.24 -3.18
N ALA A 235 9.89 -5.40 -3.73
CA ALA A 235 9.12 -6.41 -3.00
C ALA A 235 10.00 -7.21 -2.04
N PHE A 236 9.64 -7.20 -0.77
CA PHE A 236 10.06 -8.16 0.24
C PHE A 236 8.82 -8.95 0.65
N ILE A 237 8.49 -10.00 -0.11
CA ILE A 237 7.27 -10.80 0.02
C ILE A 237 7.66 -12.27 -0.04
N SER A 238 7.17 -13.05 0.93
CA SER A 238 7.36 -14.51 1.00
C SER A 238 6.10 -15.27 0.62
#